data_6a81c1953a011e174c79777a87979c8a
#
_entry.id   6a81c1953a011e174c79777a87979c8a
#
_cell.length_a   1.000
_cell.length_b   1.000
_cell.length_c   1.000
_cell.angle_alpha   90.00
_cell.angle_beta   90.00
_cell.angle_gamma   90.00
#
_symmetry.space_group_name_H-M   'P 1'
#
loop_
_entity.id
_entity.type
_entity.pdbx_description
1 polymer ?
#
loop_
_entity_poly.entity_id
_entity_poly.type
_entity_poly.pdbx_seq_one_letter_code
_entity_poly.pdbx_strand_id
1 'polypeptide(L)'
;MQPPVQFLPRNRPAFGGYDAPFTDFLYFHLMGEPLCHPQLERFLELAGEAGFRVILTTNGTLLSRMQEVLLAAPALHKVNISLQAFEGSGMAMDFDTYLAGCFGFGQAAAGKKIVCYRLWNRGGLDSCNPAILRGLEGHFPQPWVQERRGI
;
A
#
# COMPACT_ATOMS: atom_id res chain seq x y z
N MET A 1 -3.52 26.34 10.19
CA MET A 1 -3.63 26.31 8.72
C MET A 1 -2.25 26.01 8.19
N GLN A 2 -1.99 24.79 7.70
CA GLN A 2 -0.73 24.44 7.07
C GLN A 2 -0.73 25.02 5.65
N PRO A 3 0.40 25.60 5.18
CA PRO A 3 0.49 26.11 3.82
C PRO A 3 0.36 24.96 2.80
N PRO A 4 -0.19 25.22 1.63
CA PRO A 4 -0.26 24.21 0.59
C PRO A 4 1.15 23.77 0.18
N VAL A 5 1.37 22.48 0.08
CA VAL A 5 2.62 21.90 -0.40
C VAL A 5 2.81 22.38 -1.84
N GLN A 6 3.72 23.32 -2.05
CA GLN A 6 4.11 23.75 -3.39
C GLN A 6 4.96 22.64 -4.02
N PHE A 7 4.43 22.03 -5.06
CA PHE A 7 5.19 21.14 -5.93
C PHE A 7 6.10 21.97 -6.82
N LEU A 8 7.39 22.03 -6.51
CA LEU A 8 8.37 22.56 -7.45
C LEU A 8 8.49 21.62 -8.65
N PRO A 9 8.52 22.13 -9.89
CA PRO A 9 8.78 21.30 -11.05
C PRO A 9 10.18 20.67 -10.91
N ARG A 10 10.24 19.36 -10.82
CA ARG A 10 11.50 18.63 -10.74
C ARG A 10 12.08 18.52 -12.15
N ASN A 11 13.32 19.01 -12.33
CA ASN A 11 14.13 18.70 -13.51
C ASN A 11 14.35 17.18 -13.55
N ARG A 12 13.55 16.47 -14.32
CA ARG A 12 13.75 15.04 -14.59
C ARG A 12 14.67 14.89 -15.79
N PRO A 13 15.69 14.02 -15.73
CA PRO A 13 16.41 13.67 -16.94
C PRO A 13 15.44 13.00 -17.92
N ALA A 14 15.41 13.50 -19.15
CA ALA A 14 14.58 12.96 -20.21
C ALA A 14 15.00 11.50 -20.47
N PHE A 15 14.12 10.53 -20.18
CA PHE A 15 14.29 9.17 -20.66
C PHE A 15 13.87 9.15 -22.14
N GLY A 16 14.87 9.07 -23.05
CA GLY A 16 14.63 8.73 -24.45
C GLY A 16 13.77 9.70 -25.25
N GLY A 17 14.00 11.01 -25.15
CA GLY A 17 13.47 11.98 -26.13
C GLY A 17 11.96 12.27 -26.06
N TYR A 18 11.27 11.92 -25.00
CA TYR A 18 9.86 12.27 -24.78
C TYR A 18 9.75 13.39 -23.73
N ASP A 19 9.29 14.53 -24.12
CA ASP A 19 9.28 15.80 -23.35
C ASP A 19 8.21 15.93 -22.27
N ALA A 20 7.45 14.90 -21.94
CA ALA A 20 6.43 14.99 -20.87
C ALA A 20 6.42 13.76 -19.97
N PRO A 21 6.49 13.93 -18.64
CA PRO A 21 6.25 12.83 -17.72
C PRO A 21 4.74 12.50 -17.74
N PHE A 22 4.39 11.33 -18.25
CA PHE A 22 3.00 10.86 -18.27
C PHE A 22 2.46 10.60 -16.88
N THR A 23 3.31 10.39 -15.88
CA THR A 23 2.91 10.13 -14.49
C THR A 23 4.04 10.44 -13.51
N ASP A 24 3.66 10.83 -12.28
CA ASP A 24 4.57 10.94 -11.13
C ASP A 24 4.57 9.68 -10.27
N PHE A 25 3.79 8.68 -10.64
CA PHE A 25 3.61 7.48 -9.86
C PHE A 25 4.10 6.24 -10.57
N LEU A 26 4.76 5.35 -9.81
CA LEU A 26 5.03 3.97 -10.19
C LEU A 26 4.16 3.04 -9.35
N TYR A 27 3.57 2.04 -9.99
CA TYR A 27 2.71 1.06 -9.35
C TYR A 27 3.42 -0.28 -9.26
N PHE A 28 3.69 -0.73 -8.03
CA PHE A 28 4.24 -2.04 -7.74
C PHE A 28 3.11 -3.00 -7.44
N HIS A 29 2.57 -3.61 -8.49
CA HIS A 29 1.47 -4.59 -8.43
C HIS A 29 1.42 -5.37 -9.75
N LEU A 30 0.42 -6.18 -9.95
CA LEU A 30 -0.01 -6.90 -11.16
C LEU A 30 0.38 -8.36 -11.20
N MET A 31 1.61 -8.76 -10.94
CA MET A 31 2.00 -10.17 -11.01
C MET A 31 2.84 -10.54 -9.78
N GLY A 32 2.23 -11.33 -8.90
CA GLY A 32 2.87 -11.79 -7.68
C GLY A 32 2.77 -10.80 -6.50
N GLU A 33 3.50 -11.12 -5.45
CA GLU A 33 3.56 -10.34 -4.22
C GLU A 33 4.85 -9.50 -4.20
N PRO A 34 4.75 -8.15 -4.29
CA PRO A 34 5.95 -7.30 -4.33
C PRO A 34 6.87 -7.46 -3.12
N LEU A 35 6.30 -7.74 -1.94
CA LEU A 35 7.08 -7.90 -0.71
C LEU A 35 7.96 -9.15 -0.71
N CYS A 36 7.72 -10.10 -1.62
CA CYS A 36 8.59 -11.27 -1.82
C CYS A 36 9.84 -10.95 -2.65
N HIS A 37 9.90 -9.79 -3.31
CA HIS A 37 11.00 -9.50 -4.22
C HIS A 37 12.27 -9.15 -3.46
N PRO A 38 13.39 -9.86 -3.67
CA PRO A 38 14.61 -9.69 -2.88
C PRO A 38 15.27 -8.32 -3.04
N GLN A 39 14.99 -7.61 -4.14
CA GLN A 39 15.53 -6.28 -4.44
C GLN A 39 14.48 -5.16 -4.28
N LEU A 40 13.40 -5.38 -3.55
CA LEU A 40 12.35 -4.38 -3.39
C LEU A 40 12.89 -3.05 -2.85
N GLU A 41 13.75 -3.11 -1.84
CA GLU A 41 14.38 -1.92 -1.26
C GLU A 41 15.14 -1.13 -2.33
N ARG A 42 15.95 -1.81 -3.14
CA ARG A 42 16.70 -1.16 -4.24
C ARG A 42 15.77 -0.54 -5.29
N PHE A 43 14.65 -1.17 -5.59
CA PHE A 43 13.66 -0.59 -6.52
C PHE A 43 12.98 0.65 -5.95
N LEU A 44 12.71 0.68 -4.65
CA LEU A 44 12.17 1.87 -3.98
C LEU A 44 13.19 3.01 -3.99
N GLU A 45 14.47 2.74 -3.77
CA GLU A 45 15.55 3.73 -3.87
C GLU A 45 15.64 4.31 -5.29
N LEU A 46 15.73 3.43 -6.31
CA LEU A 46 15.81 3.85 -7.72
C LEU A 46 14.60 4.68 -8.15
N ALA A 47 13.40 4.32 -7.69
CA ALA A 47 12.20 5.10 -7.93
C ALA A 47 12.32 6.51 -7.32
N GLY A 48 12.85 6.61 -6.11
CA GLY A 48 13.10 7.89 -5.43
C GLY A 48 14.16 8.74 -6.13
N GLU A 49 15.28 8.13 -6.52
CA GLU A 49 16.35 8.79 -7.30
C GLU A 49 15.81 9.35 -8.62
N ALA A 50 14.92 8.59 -9.28
CA ALA A 50 14.27 9.02 -10.52
C ALA A 50 13.09 10.00 -10.28
N GLY A 51 12.79 10.35 -9.03
CA GLY A 51 11.77 11.34 -8.67
C GLY A 51 10.33 10.81 -8.72
N PHE A 52 10.12 9.50 -8.76
CA PHE A 52 8.79 8.90 -8.69
C PHE A 52 8.30 8.70 -7.26
N ARG A 53 6.98 8.70 -7.12
CA ARG A 53 6.27 8.22 -5.94
C ARG A 53 5.73 6.83 -6.20
N VAL A 54 5.94 5.90 -5.27
CA VAL A 54 5.53 4.50 -5.43
C VAL A 54 4.20 4.25 -4.74
N ILE A 55 3.31 3.59 -5.45
CA ILE A 55 2.08 2.99 -4.91
C ILE A 55 2.27 1.47 -4.97
N LEU A 56 2.32 0.83 -3.82
CA LEU A 56 2.51 -0.60 -3.67
C LEU A 56 1.20 -1.28 -3.33
N THR A 57 0.92 -2.42 -3.94
CA THR A 57 -0.22 -3.28 -3.58
C THR A 57 0.29 -4.64 -3.12
N THR A 58 -0.14 -5.08 -1.95
CA THR A 58 0.31 -6.31 -1.30
C THR A 58 -0.86 -7.13 -0.77
N ASN A 59 -0.68 -8.44 -0.64
CA ASN A 59 -1.59 -9.32 0.08
C ASN A 59 -1.48 -9.19 1.61
N GLY A 60 -0.49 -8.46 2.12
CA GLY A 60 -0.32 -8.15 3.53
C GLY A 60 0.48 -9.17 4.35
N THR A 61 0.76 -10.36 3.82
CA THR A 61 1.39 -11.46 4.61
C THR A 61 2.78 -11.16 5.13
N LEU A 62 3.53 -10.29 4.45
CA LEU A 62 4.92 -9.96 4.79
C LEU A 62 5.08 -8.56 5.40
N LEU A 63 3.97 -7.85 5.68
CA LEU A 63 4.05 -6.47 6.18
C LEU A 63 4.84 -6.35 7.48
N SER A 64 4.62 -7.24 8.44
CA SER A 64 5.36 -7.20 9.71
C SER A 64 6.87 -7.34 9.50
N ARG A 65 7.29 -8.19 8.56
CA ARG A 65 8.70 -8.41 8.25
C ARG A 65 9.33 -7.23 7.49
N MET A 66 8.56 -6.61 6.59
CA MET A 66 9.05 -5.55 5.71
C MET A 66 8.78 -4.14 6.24
N GLN A 67 8.20 -4.01 7.42
CA GLN A 67 7.73 -2.74 7.97
C GLN A 67 8.81 -1.67 7.98
N GLU A 68 10.00 -1.98 8.50
CA GLU A 68 11.10 -1.01 8.61
C GLU A 68 11.53 -0.49 7.24
N VAL A 69 11.74 -1.40 6.28
CA VAL A 69 12.11 -1.05 4.89
C VAL A 69 11.05 -0.16 4.24
N LEU A 70 9.78 -0.53 4.38
CA LEU A 70 8.68 0.23 3.77
C LEU A 70 8.50 1.61 4.40
N LEU A 71 8.62 1.72 5.72
CA LEU A 71 8.47 3.01 6.41
C LEU A 71 9.66 3.93 6.17
N ALA A 72 10.87 3.39 6.01
CA ALA A 72 12.09 4.13 5.73
C ALA A 72 12.17 4.63 4.27
N ALA A 73 11.48 4.00 3.32
CA ALA A 73 11.57 4.32 1.89
C ALA A 73 10.89 5.65 1.54
N PRO A 74 11.64 6.73 1.17
CA PRO A 74 11.04 8.04 0.89
C PRO A 74 10.13 8.03 -0.34
N ALA A 75 10.43 7.20 -1.35
CA ALA A 75 9.63 7.07 -2.56
C ALA A 75 8.28 6.42 -2.32
N LEU A 76 8.14 5.57 -1.30
CA LEU A 76 6.88 4.92 -0.99
C LEU A 76 5.86 5.92 -0.48
N HIS A 77 4.82 6.14 -1.28
CA HIS A 77 3.76 7.10 -1.00
C HIS A 77 2.51 6.45 -0.41
N LYS A 78 2.12 5.31 -0.99
CA LYS A 78 0.88 4.62 -0.62
C LYS A 78 1.05 3.11 -0.64
N VAL A 79 0.44 2.44 0.33
CA VAL A 79 0.34 0.98 0.39
C VAL A 79 -1.14 0.58 0.37
N ASN A 80 -1.50 -0.23 -0.64
CA ASN A 80 -2.80 -0.86 -0.72
C ASN A 80 -2.67 -2.28 -0.16
N ILE A 81 -3.44 -2.62 0.86
CA ILE A 81 -3.45 -3.94 1.49
C ILE A 81 -4.73 -4.65 1.09
N SER A 82 -4.59 -5.75 0.34
CA SER A 82 -5.71 -6.53 -0.16
C SER A 82 -6.11 -7.59 0.86
N LEU A 83 -6.94 -7.23 1.84
CA LEU A 83 -7.34 -8.11 2.95
C LEU A 83 -8.15 -9.32 2.47
N GLN A 84 -8.86 -9.21 1.35
CA GLN A 84 -9.56 -10.33 0.72
C GLN A 84 -8.61 -11.46 0.26
N ALA A 85 -7.33 -11.19 0.12
CA ALA A 85 -6.35 -12.20 -0.31
C ALA A 85 -6.21 -13.34 0.70
N PHE A 86 -6.59 -13.15 1.96
CA PHE A 86 -6.55 -14.19 2.99
C PHE A 86 -7.42 -15.39 2.63
N GLU A 87 -8.68 -15.18 2.22
CA GLU A 87 -9.61 -16.27 1.92
C GLU A 87 -9.20 -17.11 0.70
N GLY A 88 -8.47 -16.50 -0.26
CA GLY A 88 -8.07 -17.17 -1.50
C GLY A 88 -6.69 -17.82 -1.47
N SER A 89 -5.91 -17.65 -0.41
CA SER A 89 -4.47 -17.92 -0.46
C SER A 89 -4.02 -19.26 0.13
N GLY A 90 -4.89 -19.98 0.88
CA GLY A 90 -4.46 -21.18 1.61
C GLY A 90 -3.30 -20.93 2.57
N MET A 91 -3.21 -19.74 3.15
CA MET A 91 -2.10 -19.32 4.01
C MET A 91 -1.97 -20.21 5.24
N ALA A 92 -0.73 -20.53 5.62
CA ALA A 92 -0.41 -21.26 6.85
C ALA A 92 -0.54 -20.40 8.12
N MET A 93 -0.76 -19.08 7.97
CA MET A 93 -0.95 -18.11 9.05
C MET A 93 -2.40 -18.08 9.48
N ASP A 94 -2.67 -17.99 10.78
CA ASP A 94 -4.02 -17.77 11.28
C ASP A 94 -4.52 -16.35 11.00
N PHE A 95 -5.85 -16.20 10.95
CA PHE A 95 -6.48 -14.95 10.55
C PHE A 95 -6.20 -13.79 11.50
N ASP A 96 -6.16 -14.02 12.81
CA ASP A 96 -5.95 -12.97 13.80
C ASP A 96 -4.51 -12.46 13.73
N THR A 97 -3.53 -13.35 13.59
CA THR A 97 -2.12 -12.98 13.36
C THR A 97 -1.95 -12.18 12.07
N TYR A 98 -2.64 -12.59 11.00
CA TYR A 98 -2.64 -11.88 9.74
C TYR A 98 -3.17 -10.44 9.88
N LEU A 99 -4.36 -10.29 10.49
CA LEU A 99 -4.95 -8.96 10.70
C LEU A 99 -4.10 -8.10 11.63
N ALA A 100 -3.54 -8.67 12.69
CA ALA A 100 -2.64 -7.95 13.60
C ALA A 100 -1.43 -7.38 12.85
N GLY A 101 -0.84 -8.13 11.92
CA GLY A 101 0.25 -7.67 11.07
C GLY A 101 -0.18 -6.52 10.15
N CYS A 102 -1.32 -6.66 9.49
CA CYS A 102 -1.85 -5.63 8.58
C CYS A 102 -2.21 -4.33 9.32
N PHE A 103 -2.88 -4.43 10.46
CA PHE A 103 -3.28 -3.25 11.23
C PHE A 103 -2.10 -2.61 11.97
N GLY A 104 -1.18 -3.43 12.48
CA GLY A 104 0.06 -2.94 13.10
C GLY A 104 0.90 -2.12 12.13
N PHE A 105 1.01 -2.56 10.87
CA PHE A 105 1.64 -1.76 9.82
C PHE A 105 0.92 -0.44 9.59
N GLY A 106 -0.42 -0.45 9.49
CA GLY A 106 -1.20 0.76 9.29
C GLY A 106 -1.03 1.78 10.43
N GLN A 107 -0.98 1.31 11.67
CA GLN A 107 -0.71 2.17 12.83
C GLN A 107 0.70 2.77 12.79
N ALA A 108 1.72 1.96 12.49
CA ALA A 108 3.10 2.42 12.36
C ALA A 108 3.32 3.39 11.18
N ALA A 109 2.50 3.26 10.13
CA ALA A 109 2.52 4.12 8.94
C ALA A 109 1.77 5.44 9.13
N ALA A 110 1.00 5.60 10.20
CA ALA A 110 0.19 6.80 10.44
C ALA A 110 1.05 8.08 10.42
N GLY A 111 0.61 9.07 9.66
CA GLY A 111 1.34 10.32 9.45
C GLY A 111 2.58 10.22 8.55
N LYS A 112 2.99 9.03 8.12
CA LYS A 112 4.17 8.81 7.26
C LYS A 112 3.79 8.36 5.85
N LYS A 113 2.84 7.45 5.73
CA LYS A 113 2.40 6.85 4.47
C LYS A 113 0.88 6.78 4.42
N ILE A 114 0.32 6.75 3.21
CA ILE A 114 -1.10 6.49 3.00
C ILE A 114 -1.30 4.98 3.00
N VAL A 115 -2.18 4.48 3.85
CA VAL A 115 -2.57 3.05 3.85
C VAL A 115 -4.03 2.93 3.45
N CYS A 116 -4.28 2.02 2.51
CA CYS A 116 -5.62 1.73 2.01
C CYS A 116 -5.91 0.23 2.14
N TYR A 117 -6.89 -0.11 2.95
CA TYR A 117 -7.38 -1.48 3.07
C TYR A 117 -8.42 -1.76 2.00
N ARG A 118 -8.25 -2.86 1.26
CA ARG A 118 -9.15 -3.29 0.19
C ARG A 118 -9.89 -4.55 0.60
N LEU A 119 -11.20 -4.52 0.41
CA LEU A 119 -12.12 -5.62 0.66
C LEU A 119 -12.89 -5.92 -0.62
N TRP A 120 -13.30 -7.18 -0.82
CA TRP A 120 -14.24 -7.51 -1.89
C TRP A 120 -15.63 -6.95 -1.59
N ASN A 121 -16.32 -6.52 -2.65
CA ASN A 121 -17.76 -6.30 -2.59
C ASN A 121 -18.51 -7.65 -2.53
N ARG A 122 -19.80 -7.59 -2.29
CA ARG A 122 -20.66 -8.78 -2.19
C ARG A 122 -20.53 -9.69 -3.39
N GLY A 123 -20.52 -11.00 -3.13
CA GLY A 123 -20.53 -12.05 -4.16
C GLY A 123 -19.15 -12.56 -4.56
N GLY A 124 -18.10 -12.25 -3.77
CA GLY A 124 -16.75 -12.79 -3.95
C GLY A 124 -16.24 -13.50 -2.70
N LEU A 125 -14.94 -13.36 -2.41
CA LEU A 125 -14.30 -13.82 -1.18
C LEU A 125 -14.55 -12.78 -0.08
N ASP A 126 -15.77 -12.73 0.45
CA ASP A 126 -16.27 -11.69 1.34
C ASP A 126 -16.75 -12.18 2.71
N SER A 127 -16.56 -13.46 3.03
CA SER A 127 -17.03 -14.06 4.28
C SER A 127 -16.32 -13.47 5.51
N CYS A 128 -15.06 -13.07 5.39
CA CYS A 128 -14.29 -12.43 6.45
C CYS A 128 -14.57 -10.92 6.62
N ASN A 129 -15.27 -10.29 5.69
CA ASN A 129 -15.49 -8.83 5.72
C ASN A 129 -16.08 -8.32 7.05
N PRO A 130 -17.08 -8.95 7.69
CA PRO A 130 -17.60 -8.46 8.96
C PRO A 130 -16.57 -8.46 10.09
N ALA A 131 -15.68 -9.46 10.13
CA ALA A 131 -14.61 -9.53 11.12
C ALA A 131 -13.53 -8.47 10.85
N ILE A 132 -13.16 -8.28 9.58
CA ILE A 132 -12.20 -7.26 9.15
C ILE A 132 -12.72 -5.86 9.50
N LEU A 133 -13.98 -5.55 9.21
CA LEU A 133 -14.57 -4.25 9.49
C LEU A 133 -14.58 -3.95 10.99
N ARG A 134 -14.96 -4.92 11.84
CA ARG A 134 -14.87 -4.77 13.31
C ARG A 134 -13.44 -4.52 13.78
N GLY A 135 -12.47 -5.21 13.18
CA GLY A 135 -11.05 -4.99 13.48
C GLY A 135 -10.60 -3.58 13.11
N LEU A 136 -10.96 -3.09 11.91
CA LEU A 136 -10.66 -1.73 11.47
C LEU A 136 -11.28 -0.68 12.41
N GLU A 137 -12.54 -0.85 12.81
CA GLU A 137 -13.22 0.04 13.74
C GLU A 137 -12.55 0.09 15.13
N GLY A 138 -11.99 -1.04 15.58
CA GLY A 138 -11.27 -1.11 16.84
C GLY A 138 -9.86 -0.49 16.82
N HIS A 139 -9.21 -0.44 15.66
CA HIS A 139 -7.83 0.02 15.54
C HIS A 139 -7.68 1.44 14.98
N PHE A 140 -8.67 1.93 14.25
CA PHE A 140 -8.58 3.23 13.57
C PHE A 140 -9.80 4.09 13.87
N PRO A 141 -9.59 5.37 14.23
CA PRO A 141 -10.71 6.29 14.54
C PRO A 141 -11.52 6.62 13.28
N GLN A 142 -12.82 6.76 13.45
CA GLN A 142 -13.75 7.26 12.44
C GLN A 142 -13.70 8.81 12.36
N PRO A 143 -14.06 9.44 11.21
CA PRO A 143 -14.55 8.81 9.99
C PRO A 143 -13.42 8.37 9.06
N TRP A 144 -13.62 7.26 8.32
CA TRP A 144 -12.73 6.86 7.23
C TRP A 144 -13.26 7.36 5.89
N VAL A 145 -12.37 7.58 4.95
CA VAL A 145 -12.76 7.76 3.55
C VAL A 145 -13.05 6.38 2.96
N GLN A 146 -14.30 6.12 2.63
CA GLN A 146 -14.73 4.88 1.99
C GLN A 146 -15.01 5.15 0.50
N GLU A 147 -14.22 4.51 -0.36
CA GLU A 147 -14.49 4.50 -1.80
C GLU A 147 -15.10 3.15 -2.19
N ARG A 148 -16.35 3.17 -2.64
CA ARG A 148 -16.98 2.01 -3.25
C ARG A 148 -16.73 2.08 -4.75
N ARG A 149 -15.94 1.17 -5.29
CA ARG A 149 -15.86 0.99 -6.73
C ARG A 149 -16.97 0.03 -7.14
N GLY A 150 -17.98 0.54 -7.87
CA GLY A 150 -18.95 -0.30 -8.53
C GLY A 150 -18.26 -1.13 -9.63
N ILE A 151 -18.71 -2.36 -9.83
CA ILE A 151 -18.41 -3.18 -11.00
C ILE A 151 -19.26 -2.68 -12.14
#